data_a4789f50804d6aaea0caad101becb79c
#
_entry.id   a4789f50804d6aaea0caad101becb79c
#
_cell.length_a   1.000
_cell.length_b   1.000
_cell.length_c   1.000
_cell.angle_alpha   90.00
_cell.angle_beta   90.00
_cell.angle_gamma   90.00
#
_symmetry.space_group_name_H-M   'P 1'
#
loop_
_entity.id
_entity.type
_entity.pdbx_description
1 polymer ?
#
loop_
_entity_poly.entity_id
_entity_poly.type
_entity_poly.pdbx_seq_one_letter_code
_entity_poly.pdbx_strand_id
1 'polypeptide(L)'
;MTKLVSTQYLADLLTDANQRTNELIAGLDGKQIMGPQLPIVNPLLWEIGHVAWFYEQFILRMLYKESPILADGDHLYDSIDIEHFDRWELPILQLDGVKQYIDDIRNRLIDRLGEISHTNIASETDSFIYQFATFHEDMHTEAYTYSRNTLKYPLPDFATANHLNIKELEVGPLPGDVAIPGGKFMLGS
;
A
#
# COMPACT_ATOMS: atom_id res chain seq x y z
N MET A 1 13.93 0.61 -19.59
CA MET A 1 14.83 -0.27 -18.80
C MET A 1 14.59 0.04 -17.35
N THR A 2 14.11 -0.94 -16.59
CA THR A 2 13.94 -0.83 -15.14
C THR A 2 15.33 -0.63 -14.51
N LYS A 3 15.47 0.38 -13.66
CA LYS A 3 16.73 0.59 -12.95
C LYS A 3 16.90 -0.51 -11.90
N LEU A 4 17.97 -1.27 -11.97
CA LEU A 4 18.30 -2.26 -10.95
C LEU A 4 18.57 -1.55 -9.62
N VAL A 5 18.00 -2.09 -8.54
CA VAL A 5 18.15 -1.57 -7.18
C VAL A 5 18.73 -2.62 -6.25
N SER A 6 19.22 -2.20 -5.09
CA SER A 6 19.72 -3.16 -4.09
C SER A 6 18.56 -3.90 -3.40
N THR A 7 18.85 -5.12 -2.94
CA THR A 7 17.90 -5.90 -2.13
C THR A 7 17.57 -5.18 -0.81
N GLN A 8 18.54 -4.47 -0.23
CA GLN A 8 18.32 -3.64 0.96
C GLN A 8 17.33 -2.51 0.69
N TYR A 9 17.45 -1.82 -0.45
CA TYR A 9 16.50 -0.77 -0.83
C TYR A 9 15.06 -1.31 -0.92
N LEU A 10 14.87 -2.50 -1.49
CA LEU A 10 13.55 -3.13 -1.57
C LEU A 10 13.01 -3.52 -0.18
N ALA A 11 13.86 -4.04 0.70
CA ALA A 11 13.48 -4.35 2.07
C ALA A 11 13.09 -3.08 2.87
N ASP A 12 13.84 -1.99 2.68
CA ASP A 12 13.55 -0.70 3.30
C ASP A 12 12.21 -0.13 2.81
N LEU A 13 11.92 -0.25 1.49
CA LEU A 13 10.61 0.16 0.92
C LEU A 13 9.44 -0.62 1.55
N LEU A 14 9.55 -1.94 1.65
CA LEU A 14 8.52 -2.78 2.28
C LEU A 14 8.29 -2.39 3.75
N THR A 15 9.37 -2.11 4.46
CA THR A 15 9.32 -1.73 5.88
C THR A 15 8.67 -0.36 6.06
N ASP A 16 9.05 0.61 5.25
CA ASP A 16 8.52 1.98 5.30
C ASP A 16 7.03 2.01 4.92
N ALA A 17 6.61 1.30 3.86
CA ALA A 17 5.21 1.20 3.47
C ALA A 17 4.36 0.59 4.61
N ASN A 18 4.86 -0.47 5.27
CA ASN A 18 4.19 -1.06 6.43
C ASN A 18 4.02 -0.06 7.58
N GLN A 19 5.07 0.68 7.88
CA GLN A 19 4.99 1.67 8.95
C GLN A 19 3.92 2.71 8.65
N ARG A 20 3.88 3.25 7.43
CA ARG A 20 2.85 4.24 7.02
C ARG A 20 1.43 3.66 7.10
N THR A 21 1.23 2.44 6.62
CA THR A 21 -0.06 1.74 6.72
C THR A 21 -0.49 1.62 8.18
N ASN A 22 0.40 1.17 9.07
CA ASN A 22 0.08 1.01 10.50
C ASN A 22 -0.22 2.35 11.17
N GLU A 23 0.53 3.41 10.87
CA GLU A 23 0.27 4.77 11.39
C GLU A 23 -1.10 5.31 10.93
N LEU A 24 -1.45 5.06 9.66
CA LEU A 24 -2.73 5.50 9.09
C LEU A 24 -3.95 4.78 9.68
N ILE A 25 -3.83 3.56 10.15
CA ILE A 25 -4.94 2.82 10.77
C ILE A 25 -4.92 2.90 12.30
N ALA A 26 -3.84 3.39 12.90
CA ALA A 26 -3.72 3.52 14.35
C ALA A 26 -4.84 4.39 14.93
N GLY A 27 -5.34 3.97 16.09
CA GLY A 27 -6.37 4.71 16.83
C GLY A 27 -7.79 4.60 16.25
N LEU A 28 -8.00 3.86 15.16
CA LEU A 28 -9.33 3.56 14.65
C LEU A 28 -9.93 2.36 15.39
N ASP A 29 -11.20 2.49 15.80
CA ASP A 29 -11.95 1.37 16.38
C ASP A 29 -12.52 0.43 15.29
N GLY A 30 -13.10 -0.69 15.72
CA GLY A 30 -13.64 -1.70 14.80
C GLY A 30 -14.76 -1.19 13.88
N LYS A 31 -15.52 -0.17 14.29
CA LYS A 31 -16.56 0.44 13.46
C LYS A 31 -15.93 1.40 12.43
N GLN A 32 -14.92 2.14 12.86
CA GLN A 32 -14.22 3.07 11.99
C GLN A 32 -13.40 2.33 10.92
N ILE A 33 -12.79 1.19 11.25
CA ILE A 33 -11.98 0.44 10.30
C ILE A 33 -12.83 -0.28 9.24
N MET A 34 -14.10 -0.62 9.56
CA MET A 34 -15.08 -1.08 8.57
C MET A 34 -15.69 0.09 7.80
N GLY A 35 -15.97 1.19 8.49
CA GLY A 35 -16.61 2.35 7.89
C GLY A 35 -18.03 2.10 7.39
N PRO A 36 -18.73 3.15 6.97
CA PRO A 36 -20.04 3.04 6.33
C PRO A 36 -19.91 2.59 4.87
N GLN A 37 -20.91 1.90 4.37
CA GLN A 37 -20.99 1.48 2.96
C GLN A 37 -21.29 2.69 2.06
N LEU A 38 -20.26 3.23 1.45
CA LEU A 38 -20.33 4.40 0.56
C LEU A 38 -19.66 4.10 -0.79
N PRO A 39 -20.13 4.70 -1.90
CA PRO A 39 -19.56 4.45 -3.24
C PRO A 39 -18.11 4.91 -3.41
N ILE A 40 -17.60 5.75 -2.51
CA ILE A 40 -16.32 6.45 -2.67
C ILE A 40 -15.24 6.00 -1.67
N VAL A 41 -15.56 5.06 -0.80
CA VAL A 41 -14.61 4.49 0.16
C VAL A 41 -14.76 2.98 0.21
N ASN A 42 -13.74 2.29 0.64
CA ASN A 42 -13.80 0.86 0.99
C ASN A 42 -13.71 0.69 2.50
N PRO A 43 -14.07 -0.49 3.04
CA PRO A 43 -13.64 -0.83 4.39
C PRO A 43 -12.11 -0.82 4.45
N LEU A 44 -11.53 -0.04 5.36
CA LEU A 44 -10.07 -0.01 5.52
C LEU A 44 -9.53 -1.40 5.87
N LEU A 45 -10.30 -2.16 6.64
CA LEU A 45 -9.96 -3.55 6.96
C LEU A 45 -9.84 -4.44 5.72
N TRP A 46 -10.76 -4.27 4.75
CA TRP A 46 -10.69 -4.99 3.49
C TRP A 46 -9.47 -4.55 2.66
N GLU A 47 -9.21 -3.24 2.60
CA GLU A 47 -8.06 -2.71 1.83
C GLU A 47 -6.71 -3.22 2.35
N ILE A 48 -6.52 -3.32 3.67
CA ILE A 48 -5.29 -3.89 4.24
C ILE A 48 -5.14 -5.36 3.82
N GLY A 49 -6.22 -6.13 3.88
CA GLY A 49 -6.22 -7.52 3.43
C GLY A 49 -5.97 -7.65 1.93
N HIS A 50 -6.52 -6.74 1.12
CA HIS A 50 -6.26 -6.67 -0.32
C HIS A 50 -4.79 -6.34 -0.63
N VAL A 51 -4.19 -5.42 0.08
CA VAL A 51 -2.75 -5.12 -0.04
C VAL A 51 -1.91 -6.35 0.30
N ALA A 52 -2.22 -7.05 1.40
CA ALA A 52 -1.54 -8.28 1.76
C ALA A 52 -1.67 -9.35 0.67
N TRP A 53 -2.90 -9.59 0.20
CA TRP A 53 -3.19 -10.52 -0.89
C TRP A 53 -2.44 -10.13 -2.19
N PHE A 54 -2.33 -8.84 -2.50
CA PHE A 54 -1.62 -8.37 -3.69
C PHE A 54 -0.14 -8.74 -3.65
N TYR A 55 0.53 -8.52 -2.53
CA TYR A 55 1.91 -8.97 -2.34
C TYR A 55 2.04 -10.49 -2.47
N GLU A 56 1.15 -11.23 -1.83
CA GLU A 56 1.13 -12.69 -1.92
C GLU A 56 0.94 -13.14 -3.37
N GLN A 57 -0.08 -12.64 -4.04
CA GLN A 57 -0.45 -13.04 -5.39
C GLN A 57 0.67 -12.76 -6.38
N PHE A 58 1.17 -11.53 -6.42
CA PHE A 58 2.10 -11.12 -7.47
C PHE A 58 3.55 -11.53 -7.21
N ILE A 59 3.97 -11.59 -5.96
CA ILE A 59 5.37 -11.95 -5.64
C ILE A 59 5.48 -13.41 -5.22
N LEU A 60 4.84 -13.82 -4.12
CA LEU A 60 5.03 -15.17 -3.62
C LEU A 60 4.46 -16.22 -4.57
N ARG A 61 3.24 -16.04 -5.06
CA ARG A 61 2.56 -17.05 -5.89
C ARG A 61 2.96 -16.93 -7.36
N MET A 62 2.89 -15.75 -7.99
CA MET A 62 3.18 -15.63 -9.42
C MET A 62 4.66 -15.67 -9.74
N LEU A 63 5.51 -14.98 -9.00
CA LEU A 63 6.95 -14.95 -9.24
C LEU A 63 7.64 -16.20 -8.67
N TYR A 64 7.47 -16.48 -7.37
CA TYR A 64 8.20 -17.54 -6.68
C TYR A 64 7.48 -18.89 -6.65
N LYS A 65 6.24 -18.98 -7.19
CA LYS A 65 5.46 -20.23 -7.30
C LYS A 65 5.16 -20.89 -5.95
N GLU A 66 5.02 -20.07 -4.90
CA GLU A 66 4.64 -20.55 -3.57
C GLU A 66 3.14 -20.87 -3.50
N SER A 67 2.77 -21.70 -2.55
CA SER A 67 1.36 -21.94 -2.21
C SER A 67 0.80 -20.75 -1.47
N PRO A 68 -0.52 -20.47 -1.59
CA PRO A 68 -1.13 -19.37 -0.83
C PRO A 68 -0.98 -19.58 0.68
N ILE A 69 -0.74 -18.49 1.40
CA ILE A 69 -0.73 -18.42 2.86
C ILE A 69 -2.17 -18.46 3.37
N LEU A 70 -3.04 -17.65 2.72
CA LEU A 70 -4.47 -17.62 3.01
C LEU A 70 -5.21 -18.37 1.90
N ALA A 71 -5.74 -19.55 2.23
CA ALA A 71 -6.37 -20.45 1.25
C ALA A 71 -7.53 -19.77 0.48
N ASP A 72 -8.34 -18.98 1.18
CA ASP A 72 -9.51 -18.30 0.61
C ASP A 72 -9.21 -16.85 0.20
N GLY A 73 -7.93 -16.45 0.13
CA GLY A 73 -7.51 -15.07 -0.13
C GLY A 73 -8.09 -14.48 -1.40
N ASP A 74 -8.15 -15.26 -2.48
CA ASP A 74 -8.71 -14.80 -3.76
C ASP A 74 -10.20 -14.47 -3.65
N HIS A 75 -10.98 -15.26 -2.90
CA HIS A 75 -12.41 -15.01 -2.67
C HIS A 75 -12.70 -13.87 -1.69
N LEU A 76 -11.72 -13.47 -0.90
CA LEU A 76 -11.89 -12.43 0.11
C LEU A 76 -11.34 -11.07 -0.35
N TYR A 77 -10.30 -11.07 -1.19
CA TYR A 77 -9.50 -9.87 -1.41
C TYR A 77 -9.19 -9.54 -2.87
N ASP A 78 -9.59 -10.36 -3.86
CA ASP A 78 -9.41 -9.99 -5.27
C ASP A 78 -10.41 -8.91 -5.68
N SER A 79 -9.90 -7.70 -5.94
CA SER A 79 -10.72 -6.55 -6.32
C SER A 79 -11.34 -6.65 -7.71
N ILE A 80 -10.89 -7.59 -8.54
CA ILE A 80 -11.45 -7.82 -9.88
C ILE A 80 -12.74 -8.64 -9.78
N ASP A 81 -12.74 -9.65 -8.91
CA ASP A 81 -13.85 -10.60 -8.76
C ASP A 81 -14.88 -10.16 -7.72
N ILE A 82 -14.52 -9.22 -6.82
CA ILE A 82 -15.35 -8.79 -5.71
C ILE A 82 -15.94 -7.41 -5.99
N GLU A 83 -17.24 -7.37 -6.13
CA GLU A 83 -17.98 -6.11 -6.31
C GLU A 83 -17.78 -5.17 -5.12
N HIS A 84 -17.80 -3.87 -5.40
CA HIS A 84 -17.48 -2.84 -4.40
C HIS A 84 -18.33 -2.98 -3.13
N PHE A 85 -19.64 -3.14 -3.27
CA PHE A 85 -20.53 -3.16 -2.11
C PHE A 85 -20.53 -4.48 -1.34
N ASP A 86 -20.05 -5.57 -1.93
CA ASP A 86 -19.96 -6.87 -1.28
C ASP A 86 -18.85 -6.92 -0.23
N ARG A 87 -17.87 -6.01 -0.30
CA ARG A 87 -16.70 -5.96 0.59
C ARG A 87 -17.05 -5.79 2.07
N TRP A 88 -18.24 -5.27 2.40
CA TRP A 88 -18.73 -5.16 3.78
C TRP A 88 -19.36 -6.44 4.32
N GLU A 89 -19.82 -7.33 3.43
CA GLU A 89 -20.52 -8.55 3.78
C GLU A 89 -19.63 -9.80 3.78
N LEU A 90 -18.40 -9.67 3.25
CA LEU A 90 -17.45 -10.79 3.20
C LEU A 90 -16.98 -11.19 4.61
N PRO A 91 -16.75 -12.49 4.84
CA PRO A 91 -16.18 -13.00 6.10
C PRO A 91 -14.66 -12.74 6.17
N ILE A 92 -14.25 -11.47 5.98
CA ILE A 92 -12.85 -11.09 6.00
C ILE A 92 -12.21 -11.28 7.37
N LEU A 93 -10.90 -11.41 7.40
CA LEU A 93 -10.15 -11.51 8.65
C LEU A 93 -10.39 -10.28 9.53
N GLN A 94 -10.46 -10.49 10.84
CA GLN A 94 -10.44 -9.40 11.81
C GLN A 94 -9.07 -8.71 11.81
N LEU A 95 -8.98 -7.51 12.36
CA LEU A 95 -7.80 -6.66 12.26
C LEU A 95 -6.50 -7.36 12.66
N ASP A 96 -6.49 -8.10 13.76
CA ASP A 96 -5.29 -8.82 14.21
C ASP A 96 -4.91 -9.94 13.21
N GLY A 97 -5.91 -10.62 12.64
CA GLY A 97 -5.69 -11.64 11.61
C GLY A 97 -5.14 -11.04 10.30
N VAL A 98 -5.66 -9.89 9.88
CA VAL A 98 -5.15 -9.18 8.69
C VAL A 98 -3.71 -8.69 8.92
N LYS A 99 -3.42 -8.15 10.10
CA LYS A 99 -2.06 -7.74 10.47
C LYS A 99 -1.10 -8.93 10.47
N GLN A 100 -1.49 -10.04 11.06
CA GLN A 100 -0.67 -11.25 11.03
C GLN A 100 -0.42 -11.73 9.59
N TYR A 101 -1.46 -11.71 8.75
CA TYR A 101 -1.36 -12.13 7.34
C TYR A 101 -0.36 -11.26 6.57
N ILE A 102 -0.43 -9.94 6.69
CA ILE A 102 0.49 -9.04 5.99
C ILE A 102 1.92 -9.13 6.56
N ASP A 103 2.08 -9.33 7.86
CA ASP A 103 3.38 -9.49 8.50
C ASP A 103 4.05 -10.81 8.06
N ASP A 104 3.30 -11.91 7.97
CA ASP A 104 3.81 -13.20 7.48
C ASP A 104 4.31 -13.09 6.03
N ILE A 105 3.56 -12.38 5.18
CA ILE A 105 3.96 -12.12 3.80
C ILE A 105 5.24 -11.29 3.76
N ARG A 106 5.29 -10.16 4.46
CA ARG A 106 6.45 -9.27 4.46
C ARG A 106 7.72 -9.96 4.96
N ASN A 107 7.62 -10.71 6.04
CA ASN A 107 8.76 -11.47 6.55
C ASN A 107 9.30 -12.41 5.49
N ARG A 108 8.45 -13.15 4.78
CA ARG A 108 8.86 -14.01 3.67
C ARG A 108 9.51 -13.23 2.52
N LEU A 109 8.96 -12.07 2.16
CA LEU A 109 9.52 -11.22 1.10
C LEU A 109 10.91 -10.70 1.48
N ILE A 110 11.10 -10.28 2.72
CA ILE A 110 12.39 -9.80 3.24
C ILE A 110 13.40 -10.96 3.31
N ASP A 111 12.99 -12.13 3.77
CA ASP A 111 13.83 -13.33 3.80
C ASP A 111 14.29 -13.71 2.38
N ARG A 112 13.38 -13.67 1.39
CA ARG A 112 13.72 -13.90 -0.02
C ARG A 112 14.74 -12.91 -0.55
N LEU A 113 14.60 -11.63 -0.23
CA LEU A 113 15.60 -10.62 -0.61
C LEU A 113 16.97 -10.89 0.03
N GLY A 114 16.98 -11.41 1.27
CA GLY A 114 18.20 -11.85 1.95
C GLY A 114 18.88 -13.06 1.28
N GLU A 115 18.11 -14.00 0.73
CA GLU A 115 18.62 -15.16 0.00
C GLU A 115 19.24 -14.81 -1.37
N ILE A 116 18.74 -13.77 -2.04
CA ILE A 116 19.26 -13.31 -3.35
C ILE A 116 20.68 -12.73 -3.26
N SER A 117 21.18 -12.48 -2.07
CA SER A 117 22.21 -11.48 -1.80
C SER A 117 23.68 -11.88 -1.99
N HIS A 118 24.05 -12.70 -2.97
CA HIS A 118 25.49 -12.79 -3.33
C HIS A 118 26.02 -11.49 -3.97
N THR A 119 25.14 -10.67 -4.54
CA THR A 119 25.52 -9.40 -5.23
C THR A 119 24.92 -8.16 -4.58
N ASN A 120 24.03 -8.28 -3.60
CA ASN A 120 23.23 -7.20 -3.02
C ASN A 120 22.41 -6.39 -4.07
N ILE A 121 22.27 -6.87 -5.29
CA ILE A 121 21.51 -6.25 -6.37
C ILE A 121 20.40 -7.20 -6.76
N ALA A 122 19.17 -6.72 -6.74
CA ALA A 122 18.01 -7.47 -7.18
C ALA A 122 18.00 -7.65 -8.71
N SER A 123 17.40 -8.74 -9.19
CA SER A 123 17.18 -8.94 -10.62
C SER A 123 16.28 -7.82 -11.19
N GLU A 124 16.21 -7.71 -12.52
CA GLU A 124 15.27 -6.77 -13.17
C GLU A 124 13.83 -7.08 -12.78
N THR A 125 13.46 -8.36 -12.73
CA THR A 125 12.12 -8.80 -12.33
C THR A 125 11.83 -8.46 -10.87
N ASP A 126 12.75 -8.79 -9.95
CA ASP A 126 12.56 -8.44 -8.53
C ASP A 126 12.54 -6.94 -8.33
N SER A 127 13.46 -6.20 -8.97
CA SER A 127 13.50 -4.74 -8.90
C SER A 127 12.19 -4.10 -9.36
N PHE A 128 11.53 -4.66 -10.37
CA PHE A 128 10.24 -4.18 -10.85
C PHE A 128 9.09 -4.58 -9.92
N ILE A 129 8.93 -5.87 -9.66
CA ILE A 129 7.71 -6.38 -9.02
C ILE A 129 7.59 -5.94 -7.55
N TYR A 130 8.70 -5.88 -6.81
CA TYR A 130 8.69 -5.38 -5.43
C TYR A 130 8.33 -3.90 -5.37
N GLN A 131 8.91 -3.06 -6.23
CA GLN A 131 8.54 -1.64 -6.30
C GLN A 131 7.09 -1.46 -6.74
N PHE A 132 6.62 -2.23 -7.73
CA PHE A 132 5.25 -2.19 -8.20
C PHE A 132 4.25 -2.51 -7.08
N ALA A 133 4.50 -3.58 -6.32
CA ALA A 133 3.65 -3.94 -5.20
C ALA A 133 3.69 -2.92 -4.05
N THR A 134 4.86 -2.32 -3.80
CA THR A 134 4.97 -1.24 -2.80
C THR A 134 4.22 0.01 -3.26
N PHE A 135 4.32 0.40 -4.52
CA PHE A 135 3.53 1.53 -5.04
C PHE A 135 2.03 1.26 -5.04
N HIS A 136 1.61 0.00 -5.20
CA HIS A 136 0.22 -0.37 -5.01
C HIS A 136 -0.21 -0.17 -3.53
N GLU A 137 0.62 -0.53 -2.56
CA GLU A 137 0.36 -0.20 -1.16
C GLU A 137 0.31 1.31 -0.92
N ASP A 138 1.22 2.08 -1.53
CA ASP A 138 1.22 3.55 -1.43
C ASP A 138 -0.09 4.16 -1.96
N MET A 139 -0.64 3.62 -3.04
CA MET A 139 -1.96 4.02 -3.55
C MET A 139 -3.06 3.76 -2.51
N HIS A 140 -2.99 2.65 -1.77
CA HIS A 140 -3.93 2.37 -0.69
C HIS A 140 -3.69 3.24 0.54
N THR A 141 -2.46 3.64 0.86
CA THR A 141 -2.21 4.62 1.95
C THR A 141 -2.79 5.99 1.61
N GLU A 142 -2.78 6.38 0.33
CA GLU A 142 -3.53 7.56 -0.13
C GLU A 142 -5.05 7.36 0.08
N ALA A 143 -5.58 6.18 -0.26
CA ALA A 143 -6.99 5.84 -0.03
C ALA A 143 -7.38 5.91 1.45
N TYR A 144 -6.54 5.43 2.36
CA TYR A 144 -6.78 5.58 3.81
C TYR A 144 -6.84 7.04 4.23
N THR A 145 -5.98 7.86 3.66
CA THR A 145 -5.92 9.30 3.96
C THR A 145 -7.20 10.02 3.53
N TYR A 146 -7.66 9.82 2.30
CA TYR A 146 -8.89 10.46 1.85
C TYR A 146 -10.14 9.86 2.51
N SER A 147 -10.13 8.57 2.86
CA SER A 147 -11.21 7.93 3.59
C SER A 147 -11.36 8.52 5.00
N ARG A 148 -10.25 8.65 5.74
CA ARG A 148 -10.24 9.32 7.06
C ARG A 148 -10.79 10.75 6.97
N ASN A 149 -10.38 11.49 5.95
CA ASN A 149 -10.85 12.87 5.73
C ASN A 149 -12.35 12.91 5.39
N THR A 150 -12.80 12.06 4.46
CA THR A 150 -14.21 11.95 4.03
C THR A 150 -15.13 11.58 5.21
N LEU A 151 -14.70 10.63 6.03
CA LEU A 151 -15.45 10.14 7.18
C LEU A 151 -15.25 10.98 8.44
N LYS A 152 -14.44 12.06 8.37
CA LYS A 152 -14.12 12.93 9.48
C LYS A 152 -13.54 12.21 10.70
N TYR A 153 -12.70 11.21 10.45
CA TYR A 153 -11.98 10.51 11.50
C TYR A 153 -10.87 11.40 12.07
N PRO A 154 -10.41 11.14 13.29
CA PRO A 154 -9.29 11.87 13.87
C PRO A 154 -8.05 11.82 12.96
N LEU A 155 -7.23 12.85 12.97
CA LEU A 155 -5.96 12.85 12.27
C LEU A 155 -5.08 11.71 12.80
N PRO A 156 -4.36 10.99 11.92
CA PRO A 156 -3.38 10.01 12.37
C PRO A 156 -2.20 10.72 13.03
N ASP A 157 -1.55 10.03 13.97
CA ASP A 157 -0.31 10.50 14.57
C ASP A 157 0.86 9.88 13.79
N PHE A 158 1.48 10.67 12.92
CA PHE A 158 2.62 10.24 12.14
C PHE A 158 3.91 10.50 12.91
N ALA A 159 4.64 9.46 13.27
CA ALA A 159 5.96 9.59 13.87
C ALA A 159 6.93 10.34 12.95
N THR A 160 6.82 10.13 11.65
CA THR A 160 7.63 10.78 10.61
C THR A 160 7.28 12.24 10.38
N ALA A 161 6.01 12.63 10.50
CA ALA A 161 5.58 14.01 10.28
C ALA A 161 6.11 14.98 11.35
N ASN A 162 6.36 14.49 12.55
CA ASN A 162 6.92 15.30 13.64
C ASN A 162 8.38 15.73 13.39
N HIS A 163 9.07 15.14 12.41
CA HIS A 163 10.44 15.50 12.03
C HIS A 163 10.50 16.49 10.85
N LEU A 164 9.38 16.69 10.17
CA LEU A 164 9.30 17.72 9.15
C LEU A 164 9.09 19.08 9.86
N ASN A 165 10.19 19.75 10.23
CA ASN A 165 10.19 21.18 10.45
C ASN A 165 9.76 21.84 9.11
N ILE A 166 8.50 21.76 8.78
CA ILE A 166 7.89 22.62 7.77
C ILE A 166 7.96 24.01 8.40
N LYS A 167 9.08 24.70 8.20
CA LYS A 167 9.07 26.16 8.30
C LYS A 167 7.86 26.58 7.49
N GLU A 168 6.96 27.35 8.09
CA GLU A 168 5.90 28.02 7.35
C GLU A 168 6.55 28.73 6.16
N LEU A 169 6.64 27.98 5.04
CA LEU A 169 6.86 28.63 3.77
C LEU A 169 5.64 29.52 3.61
N GLU A 170 5.86 30.77 3.27
CA GLU A 170 4.78 31.62 2.81
C GLU A 170 4.15 30.92 1.60
N VAL A 171 3.19 30.02 1.87
CA VAL A 171 2.46 29.27 0.88
C VAL A 171 1.22 30.05 0.52
N GLY A 172 1.15 30.43 -0.72
CA GLY A 172 -0.02 31.11 -1.27
C GLY A 172 0.02 31.01 -2.80
N PRO A 173 -1.09 31.31 -3.47
CA PRO A 173 -1.08 31.37 -4.91
C PRO A 173 -0.07 32.44 -5.35
N LEU A 174 0.87 32.05 -6.20
CA LEU A 174 1.73 33.03 -6.86
C LEU A 174 0.85 33.90 -7.75
N PRO A 175 1.03 35.24 -7.71
CA PRO A 175 0.23 36.13 -8.53
C PRO A 175 0.56 35.98 -10.01
N GLY A 176 -0.48 35.96 -10.83
CA GLY A 176 -0.39 35.93 -12.28
C GLY A 176 -0.61 34.54 -12.89
N ASP A 177 -0.84 34.55 -14.19
CA ASP A 177 -1.02 33.35 -15.01
C ASP A 177 0.30 32.91 -15.62
N VAL A 178 0.52 31.60 -15.71
CA VAL A 178 1.63 31.03 -16.48
C VAL A 178 1.11 30.58 -17.83
N ALA A 179 1.63 31.19 -18.88
CA ALA A 179 1.31 30.78 -20.25
C ALA A 179 2.01 29.43 -20.57
N ILE A 180 1.22 28.38 -20.79
CA ILE A 180 1.72 27.08 -21.23
C ILE A 180 1.43 26.98 -22.74
N PRO A 181 2.45 26.96 -23.62
CA PRO A 181 2.24 26.82 -25.05
C PRO A 181 1.58 25.46 -25.34
N GLY A 182 0.61 25.45 -26.24
CA GLY A 182 0.01 24.22 -26.74
C GLY A 182 1.05 23.34 -27.43
N GLY A 183 0.93 22.03 -27.28
CA GLY A 183 1.87 21.07 -27.89
C GLY A 183 1.53 19.63 -27.56
N LYS A 184 2.32 18.72 -28.14
CA LYS A 184 2.28 17.31 -27.77
C LYS A 184 3.27 17.07 -26.63
N PHE A 185 2.86 16.31 -25.63
CA PHE A 185 3.73 15.86 -24.54
C PHE A 185 3.49 14.39 -24.25
N MET A 186 4.48 13.73 -23.66
CA MET A 186 4.32 12.35 -23.18
C MET A 186 3.61 12.37 -21.83
N LEU A 187 2.56 11.58 -21.70
CA LEU A 187 1.82 11.40 -20.46
C LEU A 187 2.07 9.98 -19.94
N GLY A 188 2.38 9.87 -18.67
CA GLY A 188 2.69 8.60 -18.03
C GLY A 188 4.20 8.29 -18.03
N SER A 189 4.54 7.19 -17.37
CA SER A 189 5.93 6.69 -17.23
C SER A 189 6.16 5.48 -18.11
#